data_cfabef3603ce65bc6b1b04752bb28b1e
#
_entry.id   cfabef3603ce65bc6b1b04752bb28b1e
#
_cell.length_a   1.000
_cell.length_b   1.000
_cell.length_c   1.000
_cell.angle_alpha   90.00
_cell.angle_beta   90.00
_cell.angle_gamma   90.00
#
_symmetry.space_group_name_H-M   'P 1'
#
loop_
_entity.id
_entity.type
_entity.pdbx_description
1 polymer ?
#
loop_
_entity_poly.entity_id
_entity_poly.type
_entity_poly.pdbx_seq_one_letter_code
_entity_poly.pdbx_strand_id
1 'polypeptide(L)'
;MDDFASVLRKGLAGAGKGAPILTAGLIVGLVYAIGLFYSVDLASTDTATSLISTLITFIPLIVIPYVVGGALGYALEASSGGNPWWPTFFASARKHYASLFFAGIAIYLLFYLSRIVLIVGAIDLTLLCTIFLLTIVALFVVLMFLEFYDIAIVSGDMSAMEGLRASVAFVQKNLRRVIPFFLIVLASKALIMIPLYTAETLRMVADIAANYSLYFNNTTTGEVNMTYLNSTIAARATPMSAPMLAIAAVLQILLQMIVFSFVISYKVEFWKWAKSIRSITDFDYDFSDEKKV
;
A
#
# COMPACT_ATOMS: atom_id res chain seq x y z
N MET A 1 -31.40 -6.72 2.21
CA MET A 1 -30.31 -5.82 1.76
C MET A 1 -29.16 -5.95 2.75
N ASP A 2 -27.98 -6.36 2.28
CA ASP A 2 -26.81 -6.40 3.15
C ASP A 2 -26.44 -4.99 3.56
N ASP A 3 -26.31 -4.75 4.85
CA ASP A 3 -25.82 -3.50 5.41
C ASP A 3 -24.30 -3.44 5.24
N PHE A 4 -23.71 -2.24 5.20
CA PHE A 4 -22.25 -2.02 5.14
C PHE A 4 -21.49 -2.82 6.22
N ALA A 5 -22.07 -2.91 7.41
CA ALA A 5 -21.52 -3.71 8.50
C ALA A 5 -21.47 -5.22 8.18
N SER A 6 -22.44 -5.74 7.42
CA SER A 6 -22.43 -7.14 6.99
C SER A 6 -21.32 -7.43 5.98
N VAL A 7 -21.05 -6.47 5.07
CA VAL A 7 -19.96 -6.55 4.09
C VAL A 7 -18.61 -6.57 4.80
N LEU A 8 -18.41 -5.70 5.80
CA LEU A 8 -17.19 -5.69 6.61
C LEU A 8 -17.00 -7.03 7.36
N ARG A 9 -18.07 -7.57 7.95
CA ARG A 9 -18.05 -8.86 8.65
C ARG A 9 -17.73 -10.01 7.71
N LYS A 10 -18.30 -10.01 6.49
CA LYS A 10 -17.97 -11.00 5.44
C LYS A 10 -16.51 -10.91 5.01
N GLY A 11 -15.99 -9.68 4.84
CA GLY A 11 -14.58 -9.45 4.54
C GLY A 11 -13.64 -9.99 5.63
N LEU A 12 -13.96 -9.73 6.90
CA LEU A 12 -13.21 -10.28 8.04
C LEU A 12 -13.29 -11.82 8.08
N ALA A 13 -14.47 -12.41 7.88
CA ALA A 13 -14.64 -13.86 7.84
C ALA A 13 -13.92 -14.50 6.64
N GLY A 14 -13.82 -13.79 5.52
CA GLY A 14 -13.12 -14.23 4.31
C GLY A 14 -11.59 -14.24 4.48
N ALA A 15 -11.04 -13.33 5.28
CA ALA A 15 -9.61 -13.18 5.47
C ALA A 15 -8.91 -14.46 5.99
N GLY A 16 -9.61 -15.28 6.80
CA GLY A 16 -9.08 -16.53 7.34
C GLY A 16 -9.38 -17.78 6.49
N LYS A 17 -10.14 -17.65 5.42
CA LYS A 17 -10.72 -18.82 4.71
C LYS A 17 -9.86 -19.45 3.62
N GLY A 18 -8.62 -19.01 3.43
CA GLY A 18 -7.83 -19.61 2.36
C GLY A 18 -6.32 -19.49 2.53
N ALA A 19 -5.64 -20.65 2.58
CA ALA A 19 -4.19 -20.68 2.58
C ALA A 19 -3.58 -19.85 1.44
N PRO A 20 -4.10 -19.84 0.19
CA PRO A 20 -3.52 -19.01 -0.87
C PRO A 20 -3.53 -17.50 -0.60
N ILE A 21 -4.59 -16.95 0.02
CA ILE A 21 -4.65 -15.51 0.34
C ILE A 21 -3.69 -15.17 1.47
N LEU A 22 -3.62 -16.00 2.52
CA LEU A 22 -2.67 -15.82 3.62
C LEU A 22 -1.22 -15.91 3.14
N THR A 23 -0.91 -16.89 2.28
CA THR A 23 0.43 -17.01 1.68
C THR A 23 0.75 -15.82 0.77
N ALA A 24 -0.23 -15.30 0.03
CA ALA A 24 -0.08 -14.08 -0.74
C ALA A 24 0.32 -12.89 0.15
N GLY A 25 -0.38 -12.70 1.26
CA GLY A 25 -0.04 -11.69 2.26
C GLY A 25 1.35 -11.89 2.88
N LEU A 26 1.74 -13.14 3.14
CA LEU A 26 3.08 -13.48 3.60
C LEU A 26 4.16 -13.08 2.57
N ILE A 27 3.96 -13.40 1.30
CA ILE A 27 4.88 -13.04 0.22
C ILE A 27 5.02 -11.52 0.12
N VAL A 28 3.91 -10.79 0.16
CA VAL A 28 3.93 -9.32 0.15
C VAL A 28 4.67 -8.78 1.37
N GLY A 29 4.44 -9.35 2.55
CA GLY A 29 5.15 -8.98 3.78
C GLY A 29 6.66 -9.20 3.69
N LEU A 30 7.09 -10.34 3.14
CA LEU A 30 8.51 -10.64 2.92
C LEU A 30 9.16 -9.66 1.93
N VAL A 31 8.47 -9.32 0.84
CA VAL A 31 8.96 -8.35 -0.16
C VAL A 31 9.18 -6.98 0.48
N TYR A 32 8.25 -6.51 1.31
CA TYR A 32 8.41 -5.25 2.02
C TYR A 32 9.49 -5.31 3.11
N ALA A 33 9.61 -6.42 3.83
CA ALA A 33 10.65 -6.61 4.84
C ALA A 33 12.06 -6.59 4.22
N ILE A 34 12.25 -7.22 3.06
CA ILE A 34 13.51 -7.14 2.30
C ILE A 34 13.82 -5.68 1.97
N GLY A 35 12.86 -4.92 1.44
CA GLY A 35 13.01 -3.49 1.18
C GLY A 35 13.40 -2.69 2.43
N LEU A 36 12.83 -3.03 3.59
CA LEU A 36 13.16 -2.39 4.86
C LEU A 36 14.62 -2.64 5.26
N PHE A 37 15.09 -3.89 5.23
CA PHE A 37 16.48 -4.23 5.58
C PHE A 37 17.48 -3.46 4.71
N TYR A 38 17.24 -3.40 3.41
CA TYR A 38 18.15 -2.71 2.49
C TYR A 38 18.05 -1.18 2.55
N SER A 39 16.90 -0.61 2.91
CA SER A 39 16.79 0.85 3.08
C SER A 39 17.57 1.39 4.27
N VAL A 40 17.81 0.55 5.29
CA VAL A 40 18.59 0.90 6.48
C VAL A 40 20.10 0.89 6.18
N ASP A 41 20.54 0.02 5.25
CA ASP A 41 22.00 -0.15 4.90
C ASP A 41 22.50 0.84 3.84
N LEU A 42 21.59 1.61 3.23
CA LEU A 42 21.86 2.54 2.12
C LEU A 42 22.65 3.80 2.48
N ALA A 43 23.10 3.95 3.74
CA ALA A 43 24.04 5.00 4.14
C ALA A 43 25.49 4.71 3.66
N SER A 44 25.74 3.54 3.04
CA SER A 44 27.05 3.23 2.46
C SER A 44 27.23 3.95 1.12
N THR A 45 28.36 4.62 0.96
CA THR A 45 28.73 5.41 -0.23
C THR A 45 29.23 4.54 -1.40
N ASP A 46 29.08 3.21 -1.34
CA ASP A 46 29.56 2.31 -2.37
C ASP A 46 28.55 2.17 -3.52
N THR A 47 29.04 2.36 -4.75
CA THR A 47 28.24 2.31 -5.99
C THR A 47 27.57 0.95 -6.20
N ALA A 48 28.20 -0.17 -5.80
CA ALA A 48 27.62 -1.50 -5.92
C ALA A 48 26.42 -1.68 -5.01
N THR A 49 26.50 -1.18 -3.77
CA THR A 49 25.38 -1.19 -2.80
C THR A 49 24.21 -0.33 -3.30
N SER A 50 24.50 0.80 -3.93
CA SER A 50 23.48 1.68 -4.53
C SER A 50 22.72 1.00 -5.68
N LEU A 51 23.40 0.25 -6.55
CA LEU A 51 22.77 -0.51 -7.63
C LEU A 51 21.90 -1.65 -7.10
N ILE A 52 22.38 -2.41 -6.13
CA ILE A 52 21.63 -3.52 -5.51
C ILE A 52 20.35 -2.98 -4.85
N SER A 53 20.43 -1.88 -4.11
CA SER A 53 19.26 -1.28 -3.47
C SER A 53 18.23 -0.77 -4.49
N THR A 54 18.72 -0.18 -5.58
CA THR A 54 17.85 0.24 -6.69
C THR A 54 17.11 -0.97 -7.26
N LEU A 55 17.78 -2.07 -7.53
CA LEU A 55 17.17 -3.30 -8.03
C LEU A 55 16.12 -3.86 -7.05
N ILE A 56 16.43 -3.88 -5.75
CA ILE A 56 15.51 -4.36 -4.70
C ILE A 56 14.24 -3.51 -4.65
N THR A 57 14.33 -2.20 -4.91
CA THR A 57 13.18 -1.30 -4.96
C THR A 57 12.16 -1.69 -6.05
N PHE A 58 12.60 -2.38 -7.12
CA PHE A 58 11.73 -2.85 -8.19
C PHE A 58 11.08 -4.22 -7.91
N ILE A 59 11.55 -4.99 -6.92
CA ILE A 59 10.98 -6.30 -6.59
C ILE A 59 9.47 -6.21 -6.28
N PRO A 60 9.00 -5.26 -5.45
CA PRO A 60 7.56 -5.09 -5.21
C PRO A 60 6.77 -4.86 -6.49
N LEU A 61 7.29 -4.05 -7.41
CA LEU A 61 6.61 -3.73 -8.66
C LEU A 61 6.39 -4.97 -9.54
N ILE A 62 7.29 -5.94 -9.47
CA ILE A 62 7.22 -7.20 -10.23
C ILE A 62 6.36 -8.23 -9.51
N VAL A 63 6.56 -8.43 -8.20
CA VAL A 63 5.95 -9.51 -7.43
C VAL A 63 4.51 -9.21 -7.05
N ILE A 64 4.22 -7.99 -6.61
CA ILE A 64 2.90 -7.63 -6.08
C ILE A 64 1.77 -7.80 -7.11
N PRO A 65 1.90 -7.39 -8.38
CA PRO A 65 0.84 -7.59 -9.38
C PRO A 65 0.46 -9.07 -9.57
N TYR A 66 1.45 -9.96 -9.55
CA TYR A 66 1.22 -11.40 -9.65
C TYR A 66 0.44 -11.93 -8.45
N VAL A 67 0.87 -11.56 -7.26
CA VAL A 67 0.27 -11.99 -5.99
C VAL A 67 -1.16 -11.44 -5.83
N VAL A 68 -1.36 -10.16 -6.17
CA VAL A 68 -2.69 -9.51 -6.11
C VAL A 68 -3.65 -10.15 -7.11
N GLY A 69 -3.22 -10.39 -8.36
CA GLY A 69 -4.04 -11.04 -9.38
C GLY A 69 -4.51 -12.44 -8.97
N GLY A 70 -3.61 -13.22 -8.36
CA GLY A 70 -3.94 -14.54 -7.81
C GLY A 70 -4.89 -14.48 -6.63
N ALA A 71 -4.63 -13.60 -5.67
CA ALA A 71 -5.45 -13.44 -4.46
C ALA A 71 -6.86 -12.95 -4.77
N LEU A 72 -7.00 -11.98 -5.70
CA LEU A 72 -8.30 -11.49 -6.14
C LEU A 72 -9.11 -12.55 -6.90
N GLY A 73 -8.49 -13.28 -7.83
CA GLY A 73 -9.18 -14.36 -8.54
C GLY A 73 -9.65 -15.44 -7.60
N TYR A 74 -8.80 -15.85 -6.66
CA TYR A 74 -9.18 -16.80 -5.60
C TYR A 74 -10.36 -16.28 -4.75
N ALA A 75 -10.28 -15.02 -4.27
CA ALA A 75 -11.31 -14.44 -3.43
C ALA A 75 -12.65 -14.25 -4.16
N LEU A 76 -12.62 -13.89 -5.45
CA LEU A 76 -13.82 -13.77 -6.28
C LEU A 76 -14.53 -15.11 -6.45
N GLU A 77 -13.81 -16.20 -6.70
CA GLU A 77 -14.38 -17.54 -6.80
C GLU A 77 -14.92 -18.01 -5.47
N ALA A 78 -14.16 -17.87 -4.38
CA ALA A 78 -14.60 -18.23 -3.02
C ALA A 78 -15.86 -17.47 -2.59
N SER A 79 -15.94 -16.18 -2.89
CA SER A 79 -17.11 -15.35 -2.56
C SER A 79 -18.34 -15.65 -3.41
N SER A 80 -18.17 -16.38 -4.52
CA SER A 80 -19.27 -16.86 -5.40
C SER A 80 -19.77 -18.25 -5.00
N GLY A 81 -19.31 -18.79 -3.87
CA GLY A 81 -19.68 -20.13 -3.41
C GLY A 81 -18.85 -21.26 -4.03
N GLY A 82 -17.82 -20.93 -4.81
CA GLY A 82 -16.86 -21.92 -5.30
C GLY A 82 -15.94 -22.42 -4.18
N ASN A 83 -15.22 -23.49 -4.46
CA ASN A 83 -14.19 -24.05 -3.58
C ASN A 83 -12.82 -23.92 -4.27
N PRO A 84 -12.28 -22.67 -4.38
CA PRO A 84 -11.05 -22.44 -5.10
C PRO A 84 -9.86 -23.07 -4.39
N TRP A 85 -8.83 -23.42 -5.18
CA TRP A 85 -7.59 -24.01 -4.73
C TRP A 85 -6.40 -23.31 -5.40
N TRP A 86 -5.18 -23.75 -5.13
CA TRP A 86 -3.97 -23.17 -5.69
C TRP A 86 -3.97 -23.00 -7.23
N PRO A 87 -4.50 -23.93 -8.04
CA PRO A 87 -4.62 -23.74 -9.49
C PRO A 87 -5.41 -22.50 -9.87
N THR A 88 -6.52 -22.17 -9.18
CA THR A 88 -7.30 -20.95 -9.42
C THR A 88 -6.45 -19.70 -9.16
N PHE A 89 -5.69 -19.69 -8.06
CA PHE A 89 -4.77 -18.60 -7.73
C PHE A 89 -3.75 -18.38 -8.86
N PHE A 90 -3.03 -19.44 -9.26
CA PHE A 90 -1.98 -19.31 -10.28
C PHE A 90 -2.54 -19.00 -11.68
N ALA A 91 -3.70 -19.54 -12.03
CA ALA A 91 -4.36 -19.25 -13.30
C ALA A 91 -4.75 -17.77 -13.39
N SER A 92 -5.39 -17.23 -12.35
CA SER A 92 -5.75 -15.81 -12.28
C SER A 92 -4.53 -14.91 -12.26
N ALA A 93 -3.49 -15.26 -11.46
CA ALA A 93 -2.24 -14.52 -11.41
C ALA A 93 -1.61 -14.37 -12.79
N ARG A 94 -1.45 -15.48 -13.52
CA ARG A 94 -0.85 -15.47 -14.88
C ARG A 94 -1.68 -14.70 -15.89
N LYS A 95 -3.00 -14.88 -15.85
CA LYS A 95 -3.92 -14.26 -16.80
C LYS A 95 -3.89 -12.74 -16.71
N HIS A 96 -3.89 -12.18 -15.50
CA HIS A 96 -4.05 -10.74 -15.29
C HIS A 96 -2.72 -10.01 -14.98
N TYR A 97 -1.60 -10.75 -14.92
CA TYR A 97 -0.30 -10.19 -14.54
C TYR A 97 0.08 -8.95 -15.35
N ALA A 98 0.05 -9.04 -16.66
CA ALA A 98 0.47 -7.94 -17.53
C ALA A 98 -0.38 -6.68 -17.30
N SER A 99 -1.71 -6.83 -17.26
CA SER A 99 -2.61 -5.70 -17.02
C SER A 99 -2.39 -5.04 -15.65
N LEU A 100 -2.22 -5.86 -14.60
CA LEU A 100 -1.94 -5.36 -13.24
C LEU A 100 -0.55 -4.72 -13.13
N PHE A 101 0.45 -5.29 -13.81
CA PHE A 101 1.81 -4.76 -13.85
C PHE A 101 1.87 -3.38 -14.51
N PHE A 102 1.27 -3.22 -15.67
CA PHE A 102 1.23 -1.93 -16.38
C PHE A 102 0.39 -0.88 -15.64
N ALA A 103 -0.72 -1.28 -15.01
CA ALA A 103 -1.48 -0.38 -14.14
C ALA A 103 -0.65 0.03 -12.92
N GLY A 104 0.08 -0.89 -12.31
CA GLY A 104 1.01 -0.63 -11.21
C GLY A 104 2.13 0.34 -11.60
N ILE A 105 2.72 0.20 -12.79
CA ILE A 105 3.72 1.16 -13.33
C ILE A 105 3.09 2.55 -13.46
N ALA A 106 1.89 2.67 -14.02
CA ALA A 106 1.23 3.96 -14.19
C ALA A 106 1.01 4.66 -12.82
N ILE A 107 0.56 3.91 -11.81
CA ILE A 107 0.39 4.42 -10.45
C ILE A 107 1.74 4.79 -9.82
N TYR A 108 2.78 3.96 -10.00
CA TYR A 108 4.13 4.24 -9.49
C TYR A 108 4.70 5.53 -10.09
N LEU A 109 4.55 5.75 -11.39
CA LEU A 109 4.98 6.98 -12.07
C LEU A 109 4.25 8.21 -11.51
N LEU A 110 2.96 8.09 -11.20
CA LEU A 110 2.21 9.17 -10.57
C LEU A 110 2.80 9.54 -9.19
N PHE A 111 3.15 8.55 -8.38
CA PHE A 111 3.84 8.78 -7.10
C PHE A 111 5.23 9.39 -7.28
N TYR A 112 5.97 8.95 -8.29
CA TYR A 112 7.29 9.50 -8.59
C TYR A 112 7.22 10.96 -9.00
N LEU A 113 6.24 11.33 -9.85
CA LEU A 113 5.99 12.73 -10.22
C LEU A 113 5.62 13.59 -9.02
N SER A 114 4.82 13.08 -8.08
CA SER A 114 4.48 13.83 -6.86
C SER A 114 5.71 14.13 -5.99
N ARG A 115 6.70 13.24 -5.95
CA ARG A 115 7.99 13.50 -5.25
C ARG A 115 8.77 14.63 -5.91
N ILE A 116 8.78 14.73 -7.24
CA ILE A 116 9.44 15.82 -7.96
C ILE A 116 8.79 17.16 -7.58
N VAL A 117 7.46 17.22 -7.53
CA VAL A 117 6.72 18.42 -7.11
C VAL A 117 7.13 18.88 -5.70
N LEU A 118 7.28 17.91 -4.76
CA LEU A 118 7.71 18.22 -3.40
C LEU A 118 9.16 18.74 -3.34
N ILE A 119 10.07 18.21 -4.16
CA ILE A 119 11.46 18.68 -4.23
C ILE A 119 11.51 20.12 -4.76
N VAL A 120 10.75 20.43 -5.80
CA VAL A 120 10.67 21.80 -6.36
C VAL A 120 10.06 22.78 -5.36
N GLY A 121 9.10 22.33 -4.55
CA GLY A 121 8.49 23.16 -3.49
C GLY A 121 9.40 23.47 -2.31
N ALA A 122 10.55 22.79 -2.17
CA ALA A 122 11.47 22.96 -1.03
C ALA A 122 12.27 24.26 -1.02
N ILE A 123 12.02 25.19 -1.96
CA ILE A 123 12.73 26.46 -2.09
C ILE A 123 12.36 27.44 -0.97
N ASP A 124 11.12 27.41 -0.52
CA ASP A 124 10.59 28.26 0.57
C ASP A 124 9.78 27.41 1.54
N LEU A 125 9.96 27.61 2.86
CA LEU A 125 9.29 26.79 3.89
C LEU A 125 7.76 26.93 3.85
N THR A 126 7.25 28.14 3.63
CA THR A 126 5.79 28.38 3.56
C THR A 126 5.20 27.74 2.31
N LEU A 127 5.89 27.89 1.18
CA LEU A 127 5.54 27.27 -0.09
C LEU A 127 5.61 25.75 0.02
N LEU A 128 6.67 25.22 0.66
CA LEU A 128 6.84 23.79 0.92
C LEU A 128 5.67 23.20 1.73
N CYS A 129 5.29 23.84 2.84
CA CYS A 129 4.17 23.37 3.66
C CYS A 129 2.85 23.36 2.88
N THR A 130 2.60 24.40 2.09
CA THR A 130 1.40 24.51 1.26
C THR A 130 1.36 23.45 0.17
N ILE A 131 2.45 23.31 -0.59
CA ILE A 131 2.57 22.30 -1.66
C ILE A 131 2.50 20.90 -1.07
N PHE A 132 3.14 20.65 0.07
CA PHE A 132 3.12 19.36 0.76
C PHE A 132 1.68 18.96 1.13
N LEU A 133 0.94 19.88 1.77
CA LEU A 133 -0.46 19.62 2.16
C LEU A 133 -1.35 19.34 0.92
N LEU A 134 -1.24 20.18 -0.11
CA LEU A 134 -2.01 20.00 -1.35
C LEU A 134 -1.65 18.69 -2.04
N THR A 135 -0.37 18.32 -2.07
CA THR A 135 0.09 17.06 -2.67
C THR A 135 -0.44 15.85 -1.91
N ILE A 136 -0.43 15.88 -0.57
CA ILE A 136 -1.00 14.80 0.25
C ILE A 136 -2.50 14.65 -0.03
N VAL A 137 -3.25 15.76 -0.04
CA VAL A 137 -4.69 15.71 -0.32
C VAL A 137 -4.95 15.18 -1.74
N ALA A 138 -4.20 15.66 -2.74
CA ALA A 138 -4.34 15.19 -4.12
C ALA A 138 -4.03 13.70 -4.24
N LEU A 139 -2.92 13.23 -3.63
CA LEU A 139 -2.57 11.80 -3.60
C LEU A 139 -3.63 10.95 -2.92
N PHE A 140 -4.17 11.42 -1.79
CA PHE A 140 -5.25 10.72 -1.09
C PHE A 140 -6.49 10.54 -1.98
N VAL A 141 -6.90 11.60 -2.67
CA VAL A 141 -8.02 11.57 -3.62
C VAL A 141 -7.73 10.61 -4.76
N VAL A 142 -6.55 10.72 -5.37
CA VAL A 142 -6.15 9.84 -6.49
C VAL A 142 -6.13 8.38 -6.06
N LEU A 143 -5.55 8.06 -4.89
CA LEU A 143 -5.53 6.70 -4.36
C LEU A 143 -6.93 6.14 -4.13
N MET A 144 -7.85 6.96 -3.62
CA MET A 144 -9.24 6.55 -3.47
C MET A 144 -9.88 6.21 -4.82
N PHE A 145 -9.64 7.01 -5.85
CA PHE A 145 -10.18 6.77 -7.19
C PHE A 145 -9.57 5.56 -7.88
N LEU A 146 -8.33 5.23 -7.56
CA LEU A 146 -7.62 4.08 -8.12
C LEU A 146 -7.71 2.81 -7.26
N GLU A 147 -8.35 2.84 -6.09
CA GLU A 147 -8.36 1.69 -5.16
C GLU A 147 -8.95 0.41 -5.75
N PHE A 148 -9.83 0.52 -6.77
CA PHE A 148 -10.55 -0.62 -7.33
C PHE A 148 -10.05 -1.08 -8.71
N TYR A 149 -8.93 -0.54 -9.22
CA TYR A 149 -8.44 -0.90 -10.56
C TYR A 149 -8.10 -2.39 -10.67
N ASP A 150 -7.52 -2.96 -9.63
CA ASP A 150 -7.08 -4.35 -9.57
C ASP A 150 -8.26 -5.33 -9.65
N ILE A 151 -9.31 -5.07 -8.85
CA ILE A 151 -10.51 -5.90 -8.90
C ILE A 151 -11.30 -5.68 -10.20
N ALA A 152 -11.29 -4.49 -10.78
CA ALA A 152 -11.90 -4.23 -12.07
C ALA A 152 -11.23 -5.04 -13.19
N ILE A 153 -9.88 -5.06 -13.20
CA ILE A 153 -9.09 -5.87 -14.15
C ILE A 153 -9.42 -7.35 -13.99
N VAL A 154 -9.37 -7.88 -12.76
CA VAL A 154 -9.55 -9.32 -12.52
C VAL A 154 -10.99 -9.78 -12.74
N SER A 155 -11.99 -9.00 -12.30
CA SER A 155 -13.41 -9.37 -12.40
C SER A 155 -13.99 -9.12 -13.80
N GLY A 156 -13.44 -8.17 -14.57
CA GLY A 156 -13.91 -7.77 -15.88
C GLY A 156 -13.02 -8.23 -17.03
N ASP A 157 -11.91 -8.92 -16.74
CA ASP A 157 -10.90 -9.33 -17.77
C ASP A 157 -10.39 -8.14 -18.59
N MET A 158 -10.17 -7.01 -17.92
CA MET A 158 -9.88 -5.72 -18.54
C MET A 158 -8.37 -5.50 -18.74
N SER A 159 -8.02 -4.68 -19.72
CA SER A 159 -6.67 -4.14 -19.85
C SER A 159 -6.35 -3.17 -18.70
N ALA A 160 -5.07 -2.79 -18.56
CA ALA A 160 -4.62 -1.84 -17.54
C ALA A 160 -5.40 -0.52 -17.56
N MET A 161 -5.53 0.09 -18.72
CA MET A 161 -6.21 1.39 -18.88
C MET A 161 -7.72 1.29 -18.69
N GLU A 162 -8.34 0.22 -19.16
CA GLU A 162 -9.77 -0.04 -18.93
C GLU A 162 -10.05 -0.23 -17.44
N GLY A 163 -9.20 -1.00 -16.74
CA GLY A 163 -9.30 -1.20 -15.29
C GLY A 163 -9.16 0.09 -14.48
N LEU A 164 -8.22 0.96 -14.86
CA LEU A 164 -8.06 2.28 -14.24
C LEU A 164 -9.29 3.16 -14.46
N ARG A 165 -9.81 3.23 -15.71
CA ARG A 165 -11.04 3.97 -16.02
C ARG A 165 -12.26 3.40 -15.30
N ALA A 166 -12.39 2.09 -15.25
CA ALA A 166 -13.48 1.41 -14.53
C ALA A 166 -13.45 1.70 -13.03
N SER A 167 -12.25 1.75 -12.41
CA SER A 167 -12.09 2.15 -11.02
C SER A 167 -12.60 3.57 -10.78
N VAL A 168 -12.18 4.53 -11.61
CA VAL A 168 -12.62 5.93 -11.49
C VAL A 168 -14.14 6.02 -11.64
N ALA A 169 -14.73 5.40 -12.66
CA ALA A 169 -16.17 5.40 -12.90
C ALA A 169 -16.94 4.75 -11.72
N PHE A 170 -16.43 3.63 -11.19
CA PHE A 170 -17.01 2.96 -10.03
C PHE A 170 -17.04 3.88 -8.79
N VAL A 171 -15.92 4.54 -8.50
CA VAL A 171 -15.81 5.45 -7.34
C VAL A 171 -16.72 6.65 -7.51
N GLN A 172 -16.73 7.32 -8.66
CA GLN A 172 -17.61 8.45 -8.95
C GLN A 172 -19.08 8.09 -8.70
N LYS A 173 -19.49 6.93 -9.18
CA LYS A 173 -20.87 6.45 -9.02
C LYS A 173 -21.22 6.02 -7.59
N ASN A 174 -20.24 5.64 -6.77
CA ASN A 174 -20.45 5.09 -5.42
C ASN A 174 -19.75 5.88 -4.31
N LEU A 175 -19.41 7.16 -4.53
CA LEU A 175 -18.54 7.96 -3.68
C LEU A 175 -18.90 7.89 -2.19
N ARG A 176 -20.18 8.05 -1.85
CA ARG A 176 -20.65 8.02 -0.44
C ARG A 176 -20.38 6.69 0.26
N ARG A 177 -20.26 5.58 -0.48
CA ARG A 177 -19.98 4.25 0.05
C ARG A 177 -18.49 3.94 0.03
N VAL A 178 -17.78 4.46 -0.96
CA VAL A 178 -16.33 4.26 -1.13
C VAL A 178 -15.55 5.00 -0.04
N ILE A 179 -15.99 6.18 0.40
CA ILE A 179 -15.29 6.93 1.46
C ILE A 179 -15.10 6.09 2.73
N PRO A 180 -16.16 5.55 3.38
CA PRO A 180 -15.97 4.73 4.58
C PRO A 180 -15.19 3.44 4.30
N PHE A 181 -15.39 2.80 3.13
CA PHE A 181 -14.57 1.66 2.71
C PHE A 181 -13.09 2.04 2.67
N PHE A 182 -12.75 3.12 1.98
CA PHE A 182 -11.37 3.57 1.81
C PHE A 182 -10.71 3.95 3.15
N LEU A 183 -11.45 4.59 4.06
CA LEU A 183 -10.94 4.90 5.40
C LEU A 183 -10.59 3.65 6.20
N ILE A 184 -11.41 2.59 6.13
CA ILE A 184 -11.13 1.31 6.78
C ILE A 184 -9.89 0.65 6.17
N VAL A 185 -9.77 0.64 4.84
CA VAL A 185 -8.59 0.10 4.15
C VAL A 185 -7.34 0.90 4.51
N LEU A 186 -7.43 2.22 4.54
CA LEU A 186 -6.32 3.10 4.91
C LEU A 186 -5.88 2.85 6.36
N ALA A 187 -6.82 2.80 7.30
CA ALA A 187 -6.53 2.49 8.70
C ALA A 187 -5.89 1.11 8.84
N SER A 188 -6.39 0.11 8.11
CA SER A 188 -5.81 -1.23 8.11
C SER A 188 -4.37 -1.24 7.56
N LYS A 189 -4.11 -0.51 6.47
CA LYS A 189 -2.75 -0.35 5.91
C LYS A 189 -1.83 0.41 6.88
N ALA A 190 -2.34 1.40 7.61
CA ALA A 190 -1.57 2.14 8.62
C ALA A 190 -1.08 1.23 9.77
N LEU A 191 -1.86 0.21 10.16
CA LEU A 191 -1.44 -0.76 11.19
C LEU A 191 -0.13 -1.47 10.84
N ILE A 192 0.13 -1.70 9.55
CA ILE A 192 1.36 -2.37 9.08
C ILE A 192 2.61 -1.54 9.41
N MET A 193 2.47 -0.23 9.49
CA MET A 193 3.59 0.67 9.76
C MET A 193 3.92 0.80 11.26
N ILE A 194 3.01 0.38 12.15
CA ILE A 194 3.18 0.52 13.60
C ILE A 194 4.49 -0.11 14.10
N PRO A 195 4.87 -1.36 13.75
CA PRO A 195 6.09 -1.97 14.27
C PRO A 195 7.34 -1.16 13.92
N LEU A 196 7.41 -0.66 12.70
CA LEU A 196 8.55 0.12 12.22
C LEU A 196 8.64 1.47 12.95
N TYR A 197 7.54 2.23 13.00
CA TYR A 197 7.51 3.52 13.70
C TYR A 197 7.78 3.36 15.20
N THR A 198 7.27 2.29 15.82
CA THR A 198 7.56 1.99 17.24
C THR A 198 9.03 1.72 17.44
N ALA A 199 9.65 0.90 16.59
CA ALA A 199 11.06 0.57 16.67
C ALA A 199 11.94 1.82 16.48
N GLU A 200 11.63 2.67 15.50
CA GLU A 200 12.34 3.94 15.27
C GLU A 200 12.18 4.91 16.45
N THR A 201 10.96 5.02 17.00
CA THR A 201 10.70 5.88 18.15
C THR A 201 11.47 5.40 19.39
N LEU A 202 11.47 4.09 19.67
CA LEU A 202 12.22 3.53 20.80
C LEU A 202 13.73 3.74 20.63
N ARG A 203 14.25 3.61 19.41
CA ARG A 203 15.65 3.91 19.10
C ARG A 203 15.99 5.38 19.40
N MET A 204 15.14 6.30 18.91
CA MET A 204 15.33 7.74 19.11
C MET A 204 15.28 8.10 20.59
N VAL A 205 14.33 7.56 21.34
CA VAL A 205 14.23 7.77 22.79
C VAL A 205 15.46 7.22 23.52
N ALA A 206 15.94 6.04 23.15
CA ALA A 206 17.15 5.44 23.73
C ALA A 206 18.39 6.28 23.42
N ASP A 207 18.53 6.81 22.21
CA ASP A 207 19.64 7.68 21.81
C ASP A 207 19.60 9.01 22.58
N ILE A 208 18.44 9.66 22.69
CA ILE A 208 18.26 10.87 23.49
C ILE A 208 18.61 10.60 24.96
N ALA A 209 18.17 9.48 25.53
CA ALA A 209 18.45 9.13 26.91
C ALA A 209 19.94 8.90 27.16
N ALA A 210 20.63 8.23 26.22
CA ALA A 210 22.07 7.96 26.31
C ALA A 210 22.93 9.22 26.10
N ASN A 211 22.46 10.16 25.30
CA ASN A 211 23.22 11.33 24.86
C ASN A 211 22.53 12.66 25.26
N TYR A 212 21.78 12.67 26.37
CA TYR A 212 20.94 13.79 26.77
C TYR A 212 21.67 15.14 26.77
N SER A 213 22.89 15.19 27.32
CA SER A 213 23.71 16.41 27.38
C SER A 213 24.15 16.94 26.00
N LEU A 214 24.15 16.10 24.97
CA LEU A 214 24.46 16.51 23.59
C LEU A 214 23.23 17.07 22.88
N TYR A 215 22.05 16.56 23.19
CA TYR A 215 20.80 17.05 22.62
C TYR A 215 20.35 18.38 23.21
N PHE A 216 20.73 18.68 24.46
CA PHE A 216 20.31 19.89 25.15
C PHE A 216 21.53 20.74 25.55
N ASN A 217 21.57 22.00 25.10
CA ASN A 217 22.64 22.98 25.43
C ASN A 217 22.65 23.32 26.92
N ASN A 218 21.46 23.26 27.56
CA ASN A 218 21.30 23.53 28.97
C ASN A 218 20.30 22.51 29.55
N THR A 219 20.78 21.64 30.40
CA THR A 219 19.96 20.60 31.05
C THR A 219 18.92 21.17 32.03
N THR A 220 19.11 22.41 32.48
CA THR A 220 18.20 23.08 33.42
C THR A 220 17.06 23.80 32.69
N THR A 221 17.32 24.38 31.52
CA THR A 221 16.31 25.10 30.74
C THR A 221 15.68 24.25 29.63
N GLY A 222 16.26 23.09 29.33
CA GLY A 222 15.77 22.21 28.27
C GLY A 222 15.98 22.77 26.84
N GLU A 223 16.88 23.73 26.66
CA GLU A 223 17.20 24.28 25.34
C GLU A 223 17.82 23.23 24.43
N VAL A 224 17.17 23.01 23.27
CA VAL A 224 17.58 21.98 22.31
C VAL A 224 18.82 22.43 21.55
N ASN A 225 19.84 21.59 21.49
CA ASN A 225 20.99 21.76 20.62
C ASN A 225 20.62 21.44 19.17
N MET A 226 20.15 22.43 18.45
CA MET A 226 19.70 22.27 17.05
C MET A 226 20.82 21.79 16.12
N THR A 227 22.07 22.14 16.38
CA THR A 227 23.22 21.71 15.58
C THR A 227 23.42 20.19 15.73
N TYR A 228 23.39 19.67 16.96
CA TYR A 228 23.51 18.24 17.22
C TYR A 228 22.29 17.48 16.70
N LEU A 229 21.09 17.98 16.95
CA LEU A 229 19.85 17.40 16.45
C LEU A 229 19.86 17.26 14.92
N ASN A 230 20.22 18.34 14.21
CA ASN A 230 20.28 18.32 12.75
C ASN A 230 21.36 17.37 12.22
N SER A 231 22.53 17.31 12.87
CA SER A 231 23.59 16.37 12.48
C SER A 231 23.17 14.91 12.71
N THR A 232 22.45 14.63 13.79
CA THR A 232 21.95 13.29 14.10
C THR A 232 20.83 12.86 13.15
N ILE A 233 19.92 13.77 12.82
CA ILE A 233 18.88 13.52 11.82
C ILE A 233 19.52 13.30 10.44
N ALA A 234 20.48 14.14 10.05
CA ALA A 234 21.15 14.02 8.75
C ALA A 234 22.00 12.75 8.63
N ALA A 235 22.73 12.40 9.71
CA ALA A 235 23.60 11.22 9.72
C ALA A 235 22.84 9.91 9.90
N ARG A 236 21.54 9.92 10.33
CA ARG A 236 20.84 8.73 10.86
C ARG A 236 21.77 7.93 11.78
N ALA A 237 22.40 8.61 12.70
CA ALA A 237 23.72 8.33 13.28
C ALA A 237 23.82 6.99 14.06
N THR A 238 22.71 6.38 14.42
CA THR A 238 22.74 5.05 15.04
C THR A 238 21.85 4.10 14.25
N PRO A 239 22.41 3.13 13.53
CA PRO A 239 21.60 2.10 12.89
C PRO A 239 20.79 1.36 13.96
N MET A 240 19.54 1.02 13.62
CA MET A 240 18.72 0.18 14.48
C MET A 240 19.48 -1.13 14.76
N SER A 241 19.50 -1.59 16.01
CA SER A 241 20.16 -2.85 16.32
C SER A 241 19.56 -4.01 15.52
N ALA A 242 20.37 -4.91 15.03
CA ALA A 242 19.91 -6.03 14.21
C ALA A 242 18.76 -6.84 14.86
N PRO A 243 18.78 -7.15 16.18
CA PRO A 243 17.65 -7.82 16.83
C PRO A 243 16.35 -7.01 16.78
N MET A 244 16.41 -5.70 17.00
CA MET A 244 15.23 -4.83 16.98
C MET A 244 14.63 -4.71 15.58
N LEU A 245 15.48 -4.58 14.57
CA LEU A 245 15.08 -4.58 13.16
C LEU A 245 14.43 -5.92 12.78
N ALA A 246 15.01 -7.05 13.23
CA ALA A 246 14.45 -8.37 12.96
C ALA A 246 13.07 -8.55 13.60
N ILE A 247 12.87 -8.12 14.85
CA ILE A 247 11.57 -8.18 15.52
C ILE A 247 10.55 -7.30 14.77
N ALA A 248 10.90 -6.07 14.42
CA ALA A 248 10.03 -5.17 13.68
C ALA A 248 9.63 -5.78 12.32
N ALA A 249 10.58 -6.39 11.59
CA ALA A 249 10.34 -7.04 10.32
C ALA A 249 9.40 -8.25 10.45
N VAL A 250 9.60 -9.12 11.46
CA VAL A 250 8.71 -10.26 11.69
C VAL A 250 7.29 -9.80 12.02
N LEU A 251 7.13 -8.81 12.90
CA LEU A 251 5.82 -8.25 13.22
C LEU A 251 5.17 -7.60 12.00
N GLN A 252 5.94 -6.89 11.18
CA GLN A 252 5.44 -6.30 9.94
C GLN A 252 4.98 -7.37 8.95
N ILE A 253 5.71 -8.46 8.79
CA ILE A 253 5.33 -9.59 7.92
C ILE A 253 4.01 -10.19 8.38
N LEU A 254 3.86 -10.45 9.68
CA LEU A 254 2.63 -11.02 10.25
C LEU A 254 1.44 -10.09 10.08
N LEU A 255 1.61 -8.79 10.36
CA LEU A 255 0.57 -7.80 10.15
C LEU A 255 0.21 -7.67 8.67
N GLN A 256 1.20 -7.65 7.78
CA GLN A 256 0.98 -7.61 6.33
C GLN A 256 0.18 -8.83 5.85
N MET A 257 0.48 -10.02 6.35
CA MET A 257 -0.25 -11.23 6.03
C MET A 257 -1.74 -11.10 6.40
N ILE A 258 -2.03 -10.61 7.60
CA ILE A 258 -3.41 -10.47 8.08
C ILE A 258 -4.13 -9.34 7.33
N VAL A 259 -3.50 -8.16 7.26
CA VAL A 259 -4.12 -6.96 6.65
C VAL A 259 -4.33 -7.15 5.16
N PHE A 260 -3.36 -7.74 4.43
CA PHE A 260 -3.50 -8.03 3.02
C PHE A 260 -4.69 -8.96 2.76
N SER A 261 -4.78 -10.07 3.52
CA SER A 261 -5.87 -11.03 3.42
C SER A 261 -7.23 -10.39 3.69
N PHE A 262 -7.29 -9.54 4.72
CA PHE A 262 -8.49 -8.76 5.03
C PHE A 262 -8.85 -7.79 3.90
N VAL A 263 -7.92 -6.98 3.43
CA VAL A 263 -8.17 -5.96 2.39
C VAL A 263 -8.65 -6.61 1.09
N ILE A 264 -8.03 -7.70 0.65
CA ILE A 264 -8.46 -8.43 -0.55
C ILE A 264 -9.89 -8.96 -0.40
N SER A 265 -10.18 -9.67 0.70
CA SER A 265 -11.51 -10.23 0.95
C SER A 265 -12.57 -9.13 1.09
N TYR A 266 -12.27 -8.07 1.83
CA TYR A 266 -13.18 -6.94 2.03
C TYR A 266 -13.45 -6.19 0.74
N LYS A 267 -12.43 -5.98 -0.11
CA LYS A 267 -12.56 -5.36 -1.43
C LYS A 267 -13.49 -6.15 -2.35
N VAL A 268 -13.37 -7.48 -2.36
CA VAL A 268 -14.22 -8.35 -3.17
C VAL A 268 -15.68 -8.30 -2.71
N GLU A 269 -15.93 -8.40 -1.40
CA GLU A 269 -17.28 -8.32 -0.85
C GLU A 269 -17.92 -6.94 -1.07
N PHE A 270 -17.14 -5.86 -0.89
CA PHE A 270 -17.60 -4.51 -1.16
C PHE A 270 -17.94 -4.28 -2.64
N TRP A 271 -17.08 -4.76 -3.55
CA TRP A 271 -17.30 -4.67 -5.00
C TRP A 271 -18.60 -5.35 -5.42
N LYS A 272 -18.84 -6.57 -4.94
CA LYS A 272 -20.08 -7.32 -5.21
C LYS A 272 -21.30 -6.61 -4.63
N TRP A 273 -21.23 -6.18 -3.39
CA TRP A 273 -22.31 -5.47 -2.73
C TRP A 273 -22.67 -4.16 -3.46
N ALA A 274 -21.69 -3.35 -3.81
CA ALA A 274 -21.93 -2.11 -4.52
C ALA A 274 -22.54 -2.31 -5.91
N LYS A 275 -22.18 -3.40 -6.59
CA LYS A 275 -22.79 -3.80 -7.87
C LYS A 275 -24.23 -4.33 -7.71
N SER A 276 -24.51 -5.08 -6.65
CA SER A 276 -25.84 -5.68 -6.42
C SER A 276 -26.93 -4.65 -6.10
N ILE A 277 -26.58 -3.50 -5.52
CA ILE A 277 -27.54 -2.45 -5.16
C ILE A 277 -28.00 -1.65 -6.40
N ARG A 278 -27.18 -1.59 -7.43
CA ARG A 278 -27.60 -1.04 -8.71
C ARG A 278 -28.22 -2.17 -9.52
N SER A 279 -29.54 -2.05 -9.74
CA SER A 279 -30.21 -2.90 -10.71
C SER A 279 -29.37 -2.89 -12.01
N ILE A 280 -29.25 -4.03 -12.58
CA ILE A 280 -28.47 -4.47 -13.74
C ILE A 280 -28.50 -3.52 -14.96
N THR A 281 -29.41 -2.55 -15.00
CA THR A 281 -29.64 -1.65 -16.12
C THR A 281 -28.62 -0.52 -16.31
N ASP A 282 -27.79 -0.18 -15.31
CA ASP A 282 -26.87 0.97 -15.43
C ASP A 282 -25.38 0.58 -15.58
N PHE A 283 -25.07 -0.70 -15.65
CA PHE A 283 -23.68 -1.18 -15.74
C PHE A 283 -23.24 -1.67 -17.12
N ASP A 284 -24.15 -1.72 -18.07
CA ASP A 284 -23.81 -1.87 -19.48
C ASP A 284 -23.14 -0.56 -19.98
N TYR A 285 -21.88 -0.35 -19.55
CA TYR A 285 -20.98 0.43 -20.37
C TYR A 285 -20.74 -0.42 -21.59
N ASP A 286 -21.53 -0.14 -22.61
CA ASP A 286 -21.36 -0.72 -23.92
C ASP A 286 -20.06 -0.14 -24.52
N PHE A 287 -18.93 -0.75 -24.19
CA PHE A 287 -17.65 -0.48 -24.83
C PHE A 287 -17.65 -0.93 -26.31
N SER A 288 -18.77 -1.45 -26.81
CA SER A 288 -18.93 -1.86 -28.17
C SER A 288 -18.94 -0.71 -29.16
N ASP A 289 -19.31 0.50 -28.73
CA ASP A 289 -19.39 1.67 -29.61
C ASP A 289 -18.03 2.33 -29.90
N GLU A 290 -17.00 2.15 -29.06
CA GLU A 290 -15.65 2.68 -29.35
C GLU A 290 -14.82 1.81 -30.31
N LYS A 291 -15.25 0.59 -30.65
CA LYS A 291 -14.57 -0.28 -31.63
C LYS A 291 -15.01 -0.01 -33.07
N LYS A 292 -15.83 1.00 -33.30
CA LYS A 292 -16.34 1.35 -34.64
C LYS A 292 -15.80 2.69 -35.19
N VAL A 293 -14.67 3.19 -34.66
CA VAL A 293 -13.96 4.33 -35.28
C VAL A 293 -12.58 3.91 -35.74
#